data_eef8d8b9b19584440b20339cb4a4522b
#
_entry.id   eef8d8b9b19584440b20339cb4a4522b
#
_cell.length_a   1.000
_cell.length_b   1.000
_cell.length_c   1.000
_cell.angle_alpha   90.00
_cell.angle_beta   90.00
_cell.angle_gamma   90.00
#
_symmetry.space_group_name_H-M   'P 1'
#
loop_
_entity.id
_entity.type
_entity.pdbx_description
1 polymer ?
#
loop_
_entity_poly.entity_id
_entity_poly.type
_entity_poly.pdbx_seq_one_letter_code
_entity_poly.pdbx_strand_id
1 'polypeptide(L)'
;MKIVLFEFRKNILRKTIIIPMVILLIVNVMVIYVQYRFQNDPFSSEVNRYHSSAREWEYYKELHAQFDGEITEEKQDKIIKLYDNLKEKIDNADYQKGYTKSAGTGYIFGDYSLIETNFYQPIKNLVSYAEKNKKLVDQAKENIKFYKKADNRYELKKNQHIVKKYQDRVIYDFYDTTGFQKLLDYNFSDVILMIFLFLCALPLFYQEQIYGMEDMILATKKGRKTYVAGKYISVIAVIIMCTVVIACVNYIVFYITYGLKGSQMPIYALEEFQYSPYNLTLLQAYFAIQGLKCMALIVVSTLMCLISNMTKNTMMLFIIFIGVTVFGLYCSGYICSDNVQKVVIAIASPFSLFKGFNIFKSLYELDLFGNFELR
;
A
#
# COMPACT_ATOMS: atom_id res chain seq x y z
N MET A 1 26.08 -5.39 23.16
CA MET A 1 25.96 -6.34 22.04
C MET A 1 25.66 -7.77 22.52
N LYS A 2 26.40 -8.41 23.45
CA LYS A 2 26.12 -9.79 23.91
C LYS A 2 24.72 -9.98 24.53
N ILE A 3 24.22 -9.00 25.32
CA ILE A 3 22.89 -9.06 25.96
C ILE A 3 21.77 -9.01 24.90
N VAL A 4 21.86 -8.13 23.93
CA VAL A 4 20.87 -8.04 22.83
C VAL A 4 20.81 -9.36 22.05
N LEU A 5 21.97 -9.94 21.71
CA LEU A 5 22.04 -11.21 21.00
C LEU A 5 21.47 -12.37 21.82
N PHE A 6 21.70 -12.36 23.14
CA PHE A 6 21.15 -13.36 24.05
C PHE A 6 19.62 -13.25 24.14
N GLU A 7 19.11 -12.04 24.33
CA GLU A 7 17.66 -11.78 24.37
C GLU A 7 16.98 -12.12 23.02
N PHE A 8 17.63 -11.78 21.91
CA PHE A 8 17.16 -12.15 20.59
C PHE A 8 17.07 -13.68 20.42
N ARG A 9 18.13 -14.42 20.77
CA ARG A 9 18.14 -15.89 20.71
C ARG A 9 17.11 -16.53 21.65
N LYS A 10 17.04 -16.03 22.87
CA LYS A 10 16.13 -16.52 23.91
C LYS A 10 14.66 -16.35 23.49
N ASN A 11 14.32 -15.29 22.77
CA ASN A 11 12.93 -14.92 22.51
C ASN A 11 12.45 -15.31 21.12
N ILE A 12 13.31 -15.34 20.10
CA ILE A 12 12.90 -15.61 18.70
C ILE A 12 13.08 -17.07 18.33
N LEU A 13 14.19 -17.68 18.74
CA LEU A 13 14.49 -19.07 18.36
C LEU A 13 13.72 -20.11 19.18
N ARG A 14 12.65 -19.72 19.84
CA ARG A 14 11.75 -20.67 20.51
C ARG A 14 10.78 -21.29 19.48
N LYS A 15 10.58 -22.59 19.59
CA LYS A 15 9.58 -23.32 18.77
C LYS A 15 8.19 -22.69 18.90
N THR A 16 7.83 -22.17 20.08
CA THR A 16 6.58 -21.49 20.38
C THR A 16 6.35 -20.19 19.61
N ILE A 17 7.38 -19.62 18.99
CA ILE A 17 7.30 -18.40 18.16
C ILE A 17 7.52 -18.74 16.69
N ILE A 18 8.49 -19.58 16.38
CA ILE A 18 8.81 -19.95 15.00
C ILE A 18 7.65 -20.70 14.33
N ILE A 19 7.02 -21.65 15.05
CA ILE A 19 5.92 -22.44 14.48
C ILE A 19 4.72 -21.55 14.10
N PRO A 20 4.17 -20.71 15.00
CA PRO A 20 3.10 -19.76 14.61
C PRO A 20 3.52 -18.81 13.49
N MET A 21 4.77 -18.34 13.47
CA MET A 21 5.28 -17.48 12.41
C MET A 21 5.21 -18.16 11.04
N VAL A 22 5.69 -19.40 10.95
CA VAL A 22 5.63 -20.17 9.69
C VAL A 22 4.18 -20.42 9.26
N ILE A 23 3.31 -20.77 10.20
CA ILE A 23 1.89 -20.96 9.92
C ILE A 23 1.27 -19.66 9.39
N LEU A 24 1.52 -18.51 10.03
CA LEU A 24 1.01 -17.21 9.59
C LEU A 24 1.53 -16.82 8.21
N LEU A 25 2.80 -17.13 7.88
CA LEU A 25 3.35 -16.91 6.54
C LEU A 25 2.64 -17.79 5.49
N ILE A 26 2.38 -19.06 5.81
CA ILE A 26 1.63 -19.96 4.92
C ILE A 26 0.21 -19.43 4.70
N VAL A 27 -0.47 -18.99 5.77
CA VAL A 27 -1.80 -18.38 5.67
C VAL A 27 -1.76 -17.13 4.80
N ASN A 28 -0.73 -16.29 4.95
CA ASN A 28 -0.55 -15.09 4.11
C ASN A 28 -0.44 -15.43 2.61
N VAL A 29 0.40 -16.42 2.29
CA VAL A 29 0.54 -16.91 0.90
C VAL A 29 -0.77 -17.48 0.37
N MET A 30 -1.48 -18.26 1.19
CA MET A 30 -2.79 -18.81 0.83
C MET A 30 -3.82 -17.69 0.55
N VAL A 31 -3.87 -16.65 1.38
CA VAL A 31 -4.79 -15.51 1.17
C VAL A 31 -4.48 -14.79 -0.14
N ILE A 32 -3.21 -14.53 -0.44
CA ILE A 32 -2.82 -13.91 -1.72
C ILE A 32 -3.24 -14.81 -2.90
N TYR A 33 -3.00 -16.12 -2.80
CA TYR A 33 -3.38 -17.07 -3.84
C TYR A 33 -4.90 -17.16 -4.03
N VAL A 34 -5.65 -17.18 -2.93
CA VAL A 34 -7.12 -17.17 -2.97
C VAL A 34 -7.63 -15.87 -3.61
N GLN A 35 -7.08 -14.71 -3.22
CA GLN A 35 -7.42 -13.45 -3.87
C GLN A 35 -7.11 -13.47 -5.37
N TYR A 36 -5.95 -14.01 -5.75
CA TYR A 36 -5.60 -14.19 -7.15
C TYR A 36 -6.61 -15.05 -7.90
N ARG A 37 -7.04 -16.19 -7.34
CA ARG A 37 -7.96 -17.13 -8.00
C ARG A 37 -9.40 -16.62 -8.11
N PHE A 38 -9.86 -15.85 -7.13
CA PHE A 38 -11.27 -15.44 -7.04
C PHE A 38 -11.54 -13.98 -7.41
N GLN A 39 -10.52 -13.12 -7.44
CA GLN A 39 -10.66 -11.69 -7.74
C GLN A 39 -10.01 -11.29 -9.08
N ASN A 40 -9.31 -12.21 -9.74
CA ASN A 40 -8.63 -11.93 -10.98
C ASN A 40 -9.52 -12.21 -12.17
N ASP A 41 -10.51 -11.39 -12.33
CA ASP A 41 -11.15 -11.23 -13.61
C ASP A 41 -10.69 -9.88 -14.20
N PRO A 42 -9.79 -9.85 -15.22
CA PRO A 42 -9.51 -8.62 -15.94
C PRO A 42 -10.75 -8.11 -16.69
N PHE A 43 -11.78 -8.91 -16.73
CA PHE A 43 -13.06 -8.68 -17.38
C PHE A 43 -14.12 -8.20 -16.36
N SER A 44 -13.84 -7.22 -15.53
CA SER A 44 -14.75 -6.71 -14.49
C SER A 44 -16.06 -6.12 -15.02
N SER A 45 -16.52 -6.53 -16.20
CA SER A 45 -17.88 -6.30 -16.65
C SER A 45 -18.84 -7.22 -15.85
N GLU A 46 -19.94 -6.68 -15.39
CA GLU A 46 -20.96 -7.34 -14.56
C GLU A 46 -21.51 -8.66 -15.11
N VAL A 47 -21.16 -9.03 -16.35
CA VAL A 47 -21.73 -10.15 -17.10
C VAL A 47 -21.01 -11.48 -16.86
N ASN A 48 -19.73 -11.54 -16.44
CA ASN A 48 -19.01 -12.81 -16.35
C ASN A 48 -18.02 -12.92 -15.19
N ARG A 49 -18.47 -12.72 -13.97
CA ARG A 49 -17.66 -12.93 -12.75
C ARG A 49 -17.17 -14.36 -12.51
N TYR A 50 -17.60 -15.34 -13.29
CA TYR A 50 -17.42 -16.75 -12.92
C TYR A 50 -16.63 -17.62 -13.90
N HIS A 51 -16.32 -17.17 -15.12
CA HIS A 51 -15.62 -18.01 -16.09
C HIS A 51 -14.72 -17.19 -17.05
N SER A 52 -13.60 -16.66 -16.56
CA SER A 52 -12.52 -16.31 -17.51
C SER A 52 -11.97 -17.62 -18.07
N SER A 53 -12.21 -17.87 -19.35
CA SER A 53 -11.67 -19.03 -20.03
C SER A 53 -10.15 -18.90 -20.19
N ALA A 54 -9.43 -20.03 -20.29
CA ALA A 54 -7.99 -20.02 -20.55
C ALA A 54 -7.64 -19.16 -21.80
N ARG A 55 -8.55 -19.11 -22.78
CA ARG A 55 -8.43 -18.32 -23.99
C ARG A 55 -8.49 -16.81 -23.76
N GLU A 56 -9.32 -16.34 -22.83
CA GLU A 56 -9.40 -14.91 -22.47
C GLU A 56 -8.09 -14.43 -21.85
N TRP A 57 -7.50 -15.24 -20.96
CA TRP A 57 -6.21 -14.98 -20.38
C TRP A 57 -5.07 -15.00 -21.40
N GLU A 58 -5.11 -15.90 -22.38
CA GLU A 58 -4.13 -15.97 -23.46
C GLU A 58 -4.21 -14.71 -24.32
N TYR A 59 -5.41 -14.32 -24.71
CA TYR A 59 -5.66 -13.09 -25.49
C TYR A 59 -5.22 -11.82 -24.70
N TYR A 60 -5.52 -11.73 -23.43
CA TYR A 60 -5.05 -10.63 -22.59
C TYR A 60 -3.52 -10.53 -22.56
N LYS A 61 -2.83 -11.65 -22.39
CA LYS A 61 -1.36 -11.70 -22.40
C LYS A 61 -0.78 -11.35 -23.78
N GLU A 62 -1.40 -11.78 -24.86
CA GLU A 62 -1.00 -11.44 -26.23
C GLU A 62 -1.10 -9.93 -26.48
N LEU A 63 -2.20 -9.30 -26.03
CA LEU A 63 -2.36 -7.85 -26.12
C LEU A 63 -1.29 -7.11 -25.32
N HIS A 64 -1.02 -7.54 -24.09
CA HIS A 64 0.05 -6.95 -23.30
C HIS A 64 1.44 -7.17 -23.93
N ALA A 65 1.69 -8.32 -24.56
CA ALA A 65 2.95 -8.54 -25.29
C ALA A 65 3.13 -7.56 -26.45
N GLN A 66 2.03 -7.09 -27.07
CA GLN A 66 2.07 -6.12 -28.18
C GLN A 66 2.18 -4.68 -27.69
N PHE A 67 1.51 -4.32 -26.59
CA PHE A 67 1.33 -2.93 -26.18
C PHE A 67 2.19 -2.50 -24.99
N ASP A 68 2.73 -3.44 -24.19
CA ASP A 68 3.63 -3.11 -23.09
C ASP A 68 4.88 -2.33 -23.58
N GLY A 69 5.39 -1.44 -22.73
CA GLY A 69 6.57 -0.63 -22.95
C GLY A 69 6.26 0.81 -23.34
N GLU A 70 7.16 1.44 -24.08
CA GLU A 70 7.04 2.86 -24.47
C GLU A 70 5.76 3.13 -25.28
N ILE A 71 5.06 4.21 -24.92
CA ILE A 71 3.83 4.65 -25.59
C ILE A 71 4.20 5.45 -26.83
N THR A 72 4.28 4.77 -27.98
CA THR A 72 4.51 5.42 -29.27
C THR A 72 3.18 5.79 -29.94
N GLU A 73 3.21 6.79 -30.85
CA GLU A 73 2.04 7.18 -31.66
C GLU A 73 1.46 5.98 -32.41
N GLU A 74 2.33 5.11 -32.95
CA GLU A 74 1.91 3.90 -33.66
C GLU A 74 1.10 2.93 -32.76
N LYS A 75 1.52 2.75 -31.50
CA LYS A 75 0.79 1.91 -30.54
C LYS A 75 -0.55 2.54 -30.16
N GLN A 76 -0.59 3.87 -29.95
CA GLN A 76 -1.82 4.59 -29.68
C GLN A 76 -2.82 4.43 -30.83
N ASP A 77 -2.40 4.65 -32.06
CA ASP A 77 -3.24 4.50 -33.26
C ASP A 77 -3.77 3.06 -33.42
N LYS A 78 -2.93 2.06 -33.14
CA LYS A 78 -3.36 0.66 -33.19
C LYS A 78 -4.47 0.36 -32.17
N ILE A 79 -4.34 0.86 -30.95
CA ILE A 79 -5.33 0.65 -29.88
C ILE A 79 -6.63 1.40 -30.21
N ILE A 80 -6.55 2.64 -30.68
CA ILE A 80 -7.71 3.43 -31.08
C ILE A 80 -8.46 2.71 -32.20
N LYS A 81 -7.75 2.25 -33.26
CA LYS A 81 -8.36 1.51 -34.36
C LYS A 81 -9.01 0.19 -33.92
N LEU A 82 -8.38 -0.53 -32.98
CA LEU A 82 -8.95 -1.74 -32.40
C LEU A 82 -10.25 -1.44 -31.63
N TYR A 83 -10.21 -0.41 -30.79
CA TYR A 83 -11.36 0.04 -30.02
C TYR A 83 -12.52 0.49 -30.93
N ASP A 84 -12.25 1.37 -31.90
CA ASP A 84 -13.25 1.91 -32.81
C ASP A 84 -13.88 0.81 -33.66
N ASN A 85 -13.08 -0.14 -34.18
CA ASN A 85 -13.57 -1.29 -34.94
C ASN A 85 -14.53 -2.18 -34.12
N LEU A 86 -14.19 -2.43 -32.85
CA LEU A 86 -15.05 -3.23 -31.97
C LEU A 86 -16.33 -2.46 -31.60
N LYS A 87 -16.22 -1.15 -31.36
CA LYS A 87 -17.35 -0.28 -31.09
C LYS A 87 -18.32 -0.25 -32.27
N GLU A 88 -17.81 -0.07 -33.51
CA GLU A 88 -18.63 -0.11 -34.74
C GLU A 88 -19.33 -1.46 -34.89
N LYS A 89 -18.65 -2.57 -34.59
CA LYS A 89 -19.27 -3.91 -34.61
C LYS A 89 -20.37 -4.08 -33.60
N ILE A 90 -20.25 -3.47 -32.43
CA ILE A 90 -21.28 -3.50 -31.37
C ILE A 90 -22.48 -2.63 -31.79
N ASP A 91 -22.22 -1.41 -32.26
CA ASP A 91 -23.27 -0.48 -32.68
C ASP A 91 -24.09 -1.02 -33.86
N ASN A 92 -23.45 -1.81 -34.76
CA ASN A 92 -24.07 -2.47 -35.88
C ASN A 92 -24.63 -3.87 -35.56
N ALA A 93 -24.40 -4.40 -34.33
CA ALA A 93 -24.86 -5.72 -33.95
C ALA A 93 -26.37 -5.73 -33.71
N ASP A 94 -27.06 -6.60 -34.44
CA ASP A 94 -28.48 -6.85 -34.19
C ASP A 94 -28.65 -7.64 -32.86
N TYR A 95 -29.13 -7.00 -31.84
CA TYR A 95 -29.27 -7.56 -30.49
C TYR A 95 -30.10 -8.85 -30.44
N GLN A 96 -30.85 -9.13 -31.51
CA GLN A 96 -31.70 -10.34 -31.63
C GLN A 96 -30.94 -11.60 -32.08
N LYS A 97 -29.73 -11.48 -32.63
CA LYS A 97 -28.99 -12.61 -33.25
C LYS A 97 -27.95 -13.29 -32.35
N GLY A 98 -27.90 -12.94 -31.06
CA GLY A 98 -26.98 -13.59 -30.14
C GLY A 98 -25.53 -13.12 -30.29
N TYR A 99 -24.70 -13.52 -29.37
CA TYR A 99 -23.30 -13.13 -29.27
C TYR A 99 -22.53 -13.45 -30.56
N THR A 100 -22.12 -12.44 -31.31
CA THR A 100 -21.27 -12.59 -32.48
C THR A 100 -19.91 -13.13 -32.01
N LYS A 101 -19.48 -14.28 -32.56
CA LYS A 101 -18.20 -14.89 -32.19
C LYS A 101 -17.04 -13.99 -32.55
N SER A 102 -16.10 -13.84 -31.63
CA SER A 102 -14.85 -13.10 -31.79
C SER A 102 -13.65 -14.03 -31.69
N ALA A 103 -12.51 -13.59 -32.19
CA ALA A 103 -11.27 -14.35 -32.14
C ALA A 103 -10.61 -14.32 -30.75
N GLY A 104 -10.84 -13.28 -29.95
CA GLY A 104 -10.25 -13.08 -28.64
C GLY A 104 -10.97 -13.83 -27.51
N THR A 105 -11.86 -13.16 -26.80
CA THR A 105 -12.64 -13.73 -25.68
C THR A 105 -13.71 -14.73 -26.11
N GLY A 106 -14.02 -14.81 -27.39
CA GLY A 106 -15.06 -15.65 -27.96
C GLY A 106 -16.35 -14.90 -28.31
N TYR A 107 -16.50 -13.64 -27.88
CA TYR A 107 -17.64 -12.77 -28.20
C TYR A 107 -17.21 -11.30 -28.25
N ILE A 108 -17.80 -10.53 -29.16
CA ILE A 108 -17.35 -9.15 -29.49
C ILE A 108 -17.45 -8.22 -28.27
N PHE A 109 -18.51 -8.33 -27.48
CA PHE A 109 -18.70 -7.47 -26.30
C PHE A 109 -17.63 -7.69 -25.24
N GLY A 110 -17.15 -8.94 -25.07
CA GLY A 110 -16.03 -9.26 -24.20
C GLY A 110 -14.72 -8.66 -24.67
N ASP A 111 -14.42 -8.75 -25.97
CA ASP A 111 -13.22 -8.13 -26.56
C ASP A 111 -13.26 -6.61 -26.42
N TYR A 112 -14.42 -5.99 -26.67
CA TYR A 112 -14.61 -4.56 -26.50
C TYR A 112 -14.36 -4.13 -25.06
N SER A 113 -15.02 -4.77 -24.09
CA SER A 113 -14.87 -4.45 -22.67
C SER A 113 -13.42 -4.64 -22.18
N LEU A 114 -12.76 -5.72 -22.63
CA LEU A 114 -11.37 -5.98 -22.31
C LEU A 114 -10.46 -4.87 -22.83
N ILE A 115 -10.60 -4.51 -24.10
CA ILE A 115 -9.76 -3.49 -24.73
C ILE A 115 -10.06 -2.11 -24.16
N GLU A 116 -11.33 -1.77 -23.95
CA GLU A 116 -11.72 -0.50 -23.35
C GLU A 116 -11.10 -0.32 -21.96
N THR A 117 -11.32 -1.29 -21.07
CA THR A 117 -10.96 -1.17 -19.66
C THR A 117 -9.46 -1.30 -19.42
N ASN A 118 -8.78 -2.22 -20.11
CA ASN A 118 -7.39 -2.54 -19.79
C ASN A 118 -6.36 -1.87 -20.70
N PHE A 119 -6.77 -1.33 -21.86
CA PHE A 119 -5.84 -0.71 -22.82
C PHE A 119 -6.24 0.70 -23.22
N TYR A 120 -7.45 0.90 -23.79
CA TYR A 120 -7.85 2.20 -24.33
C TYR A 120 -7.95 3.28 -23.28
N GLN A 121 -8.73 3.07 -22.20
CA GLN A 121 -8.87 4.07 -21.14
C GLN A 121 -7.56 4.33 -20.38
N PRO A 122 -6.79 3.31 -19.94
CA PRO A 122 -5.51 3.53 -19.31
C PRO A 122 -4.53 4.31 -20.18
N ILE A 123 -4.33 3.93 -21.45
CA ILE A 123 -3.41 4.63 -22.35
C ILE A 123 -3.87 6.07 -22.62
N LYS A 124 -5.16 6.29 -22.84
CA LYS A 124 -5.74 7.64 -22.98
C LYS A 124 -5.47 8.49 -21.73
N ASN A 125 -5.61 7.91 -20.53
CA ASN A 125 -5.32 8.60 -19.28
C ASN A 125 -3.83 8.93 -19.15
N LEU A 126 -2.93 8.00 -19.50
CA LEU A 126 -1.49 8.23 -19.45
C LEU A 126 -1.04 9.33 -20.43
N VAL A 127 -1.54 9.30 -21.65
CA VAL A 127 -1.24 10.32 -22.69
C VAL A 127 -1.79 11.68 -22.27
N SER A 128 -3.03 11.75 -21.78
CA SER A 128 -3.65 13.00 -21.34
C SER A 128 -3.06 13.54 -20.03
N TYR A 129 -2.31 12.73 -19.28
CA TYR A 129 -1.76 13.11 -17.99
C TYR A 129 -0.83 14.32 -18.08
N ALA A 130 0.08 14.35 -19.05
CA ALA A 130 1.02 15.45 -19.23
C ALA A 130 0.28 16.79 -19.47
N GLU A 131 -0.77 16.78 -20.29
CA GLU A 131 -1.59 17.97 -20.57
C GLU A 131 -2.38 18.42 -19.35
N LYS A 132 -3.04 17.48 -18.65
CA LYS A 132 -3.77 17.76 -17.40
C LYS A 132 -2.84 18.34 -16.34
N ASN A 133 -1.65 17.74 -16.20
CA ASN A 133 -0.65 18.17 -15.25
C ASN A 133 -0.09 19.58 -15.58
N LYS A 134 0.16 19.88 -16.87
CA LYS A 134 0.55 21.21 -17.31
C LYS A 134 -0.51 22.25 -16.97
N LYS A 135 -1.79 21.98 -17.23
CA LYS A 135 -2.91 22.89 -16.87
C LYS A 135 -2.92 23.16 -15.36
N LEU A 136 -2.75 22.13 -14.52
CA LEU A 136 -2.70 22.26 -13.06
C LEU A 136 -1.53 23.16 -12.63
N VAL A 137 -0.34 22.97 -13.20
CA VAL A 137 0.85 23.77 -12.88
C VAL A 137 0.67 25.21 -13.34
N ASP A 138 0.10 25.46 -14.52
CA ASP A 138 -0.12 26.82 -15.03
C ASP A 138 -1.16 27.57 -14.18
N GLN A 139 -2.24 26.91 -13.78
CA GLN A 139 -3.21 27.45 -12.84
C GLN A 139 -2.56 27.77 -11.47
N ALA A 140 -1.70 26.88 -10.96
CA ALA A 140 -0.97 27.16 -9.72
C ALA A 140 -0.03 28.36 -9.85
N LYS A 141 0.62 28.58 -11.00
CA LYS A 141 1.45 29.78 -11.26
C LYS A 141 0.63 31.05 -11.28
N GLU A 142 -0.57 31.05 -11.82
CA GLU A 142 -1.51 32.17 -11.79
C GLU A 142 -1.96 32.47 -10.36
N ASN A 143 -2.33 31.42 -9.61
CA ASN A 143 -2.72 31.53 -8.20
C ASN A 143 -1.58 32.13 -7.35
N ILE A 144 -0.30 31.78 -7.59
CA ILE A 144 0.85 32.37 -6.91
C ILE A 144 0.87 33.89 -7.12
N LYS A 145 0.63 34.37 -8.35
CA LYS A 145 0.60 35.82 -8.65
C LYS A 145 -0.54 36.53 -7.90
N PHE A 146 -1.72 35.88 -7.84
CA PHE A 146 -2.90 36.41 -7.16
C PHE A 146 -2.70 36.46 -5.63
N TYR A 147 -2.29 35.35 -5.01
CA TYR A 147 -2.15 35.27 -3.55
C TYR A 147 -0.94 36.05 -3.01
N LYS A 148 0.07 36.31 -3.84
CA LYS A 148 1.14 37.25 -3.50
C LYS A 148 0.62 38.67 -3.34
N LYS A 149 -0.37 39.11 -4.16
CA LYS A 149 -1.01 40.43 -4.06
C LYS A 149 -2.01 40.49 -2.88
N ALA A 150 -2.66 39.36 -2.57
CA ALA A 150 -3.66 39.25 -1.50
C ALA A 150 -3.01 38.99 -0.10
N ASP A 151 -1.69 38.93 0.01
CA ASP A 151 -0.90 38.60 1.22
C ASP A 151 -1.37 37.33 1.94
N ASN A 152 -1.87 36.36 1.18
CA ASN A 152 -2.26 35.05 1.71
C ASN A 152 -1.09 34.07 1.64
N ARG A 153 -0.31 33.99 2.72
CA ARG A 153 0.89 33.17 2.82
C ARG A 153 0.64 31.67 2.71
N TYR A 154 -0.49 31.19 3.22
CA TYR A 154 -0.87 29.77 3.17
C TYR A 154 -1.06 29.31 1.72
N GLU A 155 -1.98 29.98 1.01
CA GLU A 155 -2.28 29.64 -0.38
C GLU A 155 -1.07 29.87 -1.31
N LEU A 156 -0.25 30.89 -1.01
CA LEU A 156 1.00 31.12 -1.75
C LEU A 156 1.95 29.92 -1.65
N LYS A 157 2.25 29.46 -0.43
CA LYS A 157 3.11 28.29 -0.20
C LYS A 157 2.55 27.03 -0.84
N LYS A 158 1.25 26.78 -0.69
CA LYS A 158 0.55 25.64 -1.28
C LYS A 158 0.76 25.59 -2.79
N ASN A 159 0.46 26.68 -3.51
CA ASN A 159 0.62 26.72 -4.95
C ASN A 159 2.10 26.64 -5.39
N GLN A 160 3.03 27.17 -4.61
CA GLN A 160 4.48 26.96 -4.84
C GLN A 160 4.88 25.49 -4.72
N HIS A 161 4.34 24.76 -3.73
CA HIS A 161 4.57 23.32 -3.58
C HIS A 161 3.96 22.53 -4.74
N ILE A 162 2.76 22.90 -5.21
CA ILE A 162 2.14 22.28 -6.38
C ILE A 162 3.07 22.42 -7.60
N VAL A 163 3.50 23.64 -7.92
CA VAL A 163 4.41 23.85 -9.05
C VAL A 163 5.67 23.01 -8.90
N LYS A 164 6.35 23.06 -7.74
CA LYS A 164 7.58 22.30 -7.49
C LYS A 164 7.42 20.80 -7.62
N LYS A 165 6.27 20.25 -7.21
CA LYS A 165 6.04 18.81 -7.16
C LYS A 165 5.50 18.21 -8.44
N TYR A 166 4.72 18.99 -9.21
CA TYR A 166 4.03 18.50 -10.40
C TYR A 166 4.64 18.98 -11.72
N GLN A 167 5.57 19.96 -11.68
CA GLN A 167 6.22 20.43 -12.89
C GLN A 167 6.95 19.29 -13.61
N ASP A 168 6.87 19.30 -14.95
CA ASP A 168 7.59 18.41 -15.88
C ASP A 168 7.32 16.89 -15.72
N ARG A 169 6.17 16.51 -15.13
CA ARG A 169 5.78 15.12 -15.05
C ARG A 169 5.21 14.62 -16.36
N VAL A 170 5.79 13.54 -16.86
CA VAL A 170 5.35 12.81 -18.06
C VAL A 170 5.41 11.31 -17.77
N ILE A 171 4.52 10.55 -18.38
CA ILE A 171 4.51 9.09 -18.32
C ILE A 171 4.80 8.59 -19.72
N TYR A 172 5.88 7.84 -19.86
CA TYR A 172 6.36 7.35 -21.17
C TYR A 172 5.96 5.91 -21.44
N ASP A 173 5.75 5.12 -20.39
CA ASP A 173 5.58 3.69 -20.51
C ASP A 173 4.17 3.25 -20.10
N PHE A 174 3.70 2.19 -20.72
CA PHE A 174 2.50 1.46 -20.37
C PHE A 174 2.85 0.01 -20.05
N TYR A 175 2.39 -0.49 -18.92
CA TYR A 175 2.51 -1.89 -18.51
C TYR A 175 1.27 -2.31 -17.74
N ASP A 176 1.06 -3.63 -17.61
CA ASP A 176 0.09 -4.18 -16.67
C ASP A 176 0.50 -3.88 -15.23
N THR A 177 -0.10 -2.86 -14.64
CA THR A 177 0.17 -2.42 -13.28
C THR A 177 -0.78 -3.00 -12.24
N THR A 178 -1.72 -3.87 -12.64
CA THR A 178 -2.72 -4.48 -11.75
C THR A 178 -2.07 -5.19 -10.55
N GLY A 179 -0.96 -5.89 -10.80
CA GLY A 179 -0.20 -6.55 -9.73
C GLY A 179 0.35 -5.58 -8.71
N PHE A 180 0.93 -4.45 -9.14
CA PHE A 180 1.42 -3.42 -8.23
C PHE A 180 0.31 -2.72 -7.47
N GLN A 181 -0.81 -2.39 -8.11
CA GLN A 181 -1.97 -1.78 -7.47
C GLN A 181 -2.47 -2.67 -6.31
N LYS A 182 -2.65 -3.97 -6.57
CA LYS A 182 -3.05 -4.93 -5.54
C LYS A 182 -1.99 -5.13 -4.46
N LEU A 183 -0.71 -5.14 -4.80
CA LEU A 183 0.40 -5.26 -3.84
C LEU A 183 0.48 -4.05 -2.91
N LEU A 184 0.28 -2.83 -3.43
CA LEU A 184 0.31 -1.59 -2.65
C LEU A 184 -0.89 -1.49 -1.70
N ASP A 185 -2.07 -1.98 -2.12
CA ASP A 185 -3.31 -1.99 -1.30
C ASP A 185 -3.42 -3.21 -0.38
N TYR A 186 -2.45 -4.14 -0.42
CA TYR A 186 -2.51 -5.37 0.37
C TYR A 186 -2.32 -5.12 1.87
N ASN A 187 -3.39 -5.28 2.64
CA ASN A 187 -3.43 -4.94 4.07
C ASN A 187 -3.53 -6.17 4.99
N PHE A 188 -3.77 -7.39 4.48
CA PHE A 188 -3.89 -8.57 5.34
C PHE A 188 -2.59 -8.87 6.09
N SER A 189 -1.43 -8.60 5.48
CA SER A 189 -0.13 -8.73 6.13
C SER A 189 0.03 -7.87 7.40
N ASP A 190 -0.74 -6.78 7.52
CA ASP A 190 -0.69 -5.89 8.69
C ASP A 190 -1.26 -6.57 9.92
N VAL A 191 -2.33 -7.36 9.73
CA VAL A 191 -2.91 -8.20 10.79
C VAL A 191 -1.90 -9.25 11.26
N ILE A 192 -1.20 -9.88 10.31
CA ILE A 192 -0.16 -10.87 10.62
C ILE A 192 1.00 -10.23 11.40
N LEU A 193 1.47 -9.06 10.97
CA LEU A 193 2.50 -8.30 11.66
C LEU A 193 2.09 -7.93 13.09
N MET A 194 0.83 -7.56 13.30
CA MET A 194 0.29 -7.25 14.63
C MET A 194 0.22 -8.48 15.52
N ILE A 195 -0.28 -9.61 15.02
CA ILE A 195 -0.30 -10.88 15.77
C ILE A 195 1.14 -11.28 16.13
N PHE A 196 2.06 -11.12 15.19
CA PHE A 196 3.45 -11.47 15.40
C PHE A 196 4.13 -10.56 16.44
N LEU A 197 3.90 -9.24 16.37
CA LEU A 197 4.35 -8.30 17.39
C LEU A 197 3.87 -8.72 18.78
N PHE A 198 2.60 -9.11 18.88
CA PHE A 198 2.00 -9.56 20.11
C PHE A 198 2.68 -10.83 20.66
N LEU A 199 2.87 -11.84 19.83
CA LEU A 199 3.53 -13.09 20.22
C LEU A 199 4.98 -12.90 20.68
N CYS A 200 5.70 -11.94 20.08
CA CYS A 200 7.09 -11.66 20.41
C CYS A 200 7.26 -10.71 21.60
N ALA A 201 6.47 -9.65 21.68
CA ALA A 201 6.65 -8.60 22.68
C ALA A 201 6.12 -9.01 24.05
N LEU A 202 5.01 -9.73 24.11
CA LEU A 202 4.37 -10.08 25.37
C LEU A 202 5.24 -10.95 26.29
N PRO A 203 5.89 -12.02 25.82
CA PRO A 203 6.76 -12.83 26.67
C PRO A 203 8.00 -12.07 27.16
N LEU A 204 8.52 -11.12 26.39
CA LEU A 204 9.73 -10.39 26.72
C LEU A 204 9.65 -9.58 28.01
N PHE A 205 8.50 -8.96 28.25
CA PHE A 205 8.32 -8.09 29.43
C PHE A 205 7.71 -8.83 30.61
N TYR A 206 6.90 -9.84 30.34
CA TYR A 206 6.09 -10.51 31.35
C TYR A 206 6.79 -11.71 32.02
N GLN A 207 7.61 -12.48 31.28
CA GLN A 207 8.20 -13.70 31.83
C GLN A 207 9.07 -13.47 33.09
N GLU A 208 9.77 -12.36 33.13
CA GLU A 208 10.68 -12.07 34.24
C GLU A 208 9.93 -11.57 35.48
N GLN A 209 8.80 -10.91 35.29
CA GLN A 209 7.91 -10.55 36.40
C GLN A 209 7.34 -11.82 37.05
N ILE A 210 6.93 -12.82 36.26
CA ILE A 210 6.41 -14.10 36.80
C ILE A 210 7.48 -14.86 37.58
N TYR A 211 8.72 -14.87 37.07
CA TYR A 211 9.78 -15.62 37.69
C TYR A 211 10.49 -14.88 38.87
N GLY A 212 10.03 -13.68 39.22
CA GLY A 212 10.62 -12.87 40.30
C GLY A 212 12.06 -12.44 40.06
N MET A 213 12.55 -12.56 38.80
CA MET A 213 13.93 -12.23 38.42
C MET A 213 14.14 -10.71 38.29
N GLU A 214 13.06 -9.94 38.20
CA GLU A 214 13.10 -8.50 37.97
C GLU A 214 13.85 -7.79 39.09
N ASP A 215 13.56 -8.10 40.38
CA ASP A 215 14.18 -7.47 41.53
C ASP A 215 15.69 -7.75 41.57
N MET A 216 16.10 -8.96 41.21
CA MET A 216 17.52 -9.36 41.17
C MET A 216 18.27 -8.58 40.08
N ILE A 217 17.67 -8.40 38.89
CA ILE A 217 18.27 -7.68 37.81
C ILE A 217 18.34 -6.17 38.09
N LEU A 218 17.30 -5.62 38.71
CA LEU A 218 17.23 -4.21 39.10
C LEU A 218 18.21 -3.85 40.19
N ALA A 219 18.58 -4.79 41.07
CA ALA A 219 19.58 -4.60 42.13
C ALA A 219 21.02 -4.50 41.61
N THR A 220 21.32 -4.92 40.38
CA THR A 220 22.66 -4.86 39.83
C THR A 220 23.03 -3.45 39.32
N LYS A 221 24.29 -2.99 39.57
CA LYS A 221 24.79 -1.63 39.25
C LYS A 221 24.62 -1.22 37.77
N LYS A 222 24.64 -2.16 36.84
CA LYS A 222 24.42 -1.93 35.39
C LYS A 222 23.09 -2.49 34.88
N GLY A 223 22.34 -3.24 35.72
CA GLY A 223 21.20 -4.02 35.29
C GLY A 223 20.09 -3.19 34.69
N ARG A 224 19.68 -2.14 35.40
CA ARG A 224 18.47 -1.40 35.05
C ARG A 224 18.50 -0.79 33.65
N LYS A 225 19.48 0.05 33.33
CA LYS A 225 19.55 0.76 32.05
C LYS A 225 19.93 -0.17 30.89
N THR A 226 20.97 -0.98 31.06
CA THR A 226 21.52 -1.83 30.00
C THR A 226 20.58 -2.98 29.65
N TYR A 227 19.87 -3.50 30.64
CA TYR A 227 18.92 -4.59 30.46
C TYR A 227 17.64 -4.14 29.72
N VAL A 228 16.99 -3.07 30.19
CA VAL A 228 15.80 -2.51 29.55
C VAL A 228 16.11 -2.08 28.11
N ALA A 229 17.24 -1.37 27.91
CA ALA A 229 17.68 -0.99 26.56
C ALA A 229 17.97 -2.22 25.68
N GLY A 230 18.60 -3.25 26.22
CA GLY A 230 18.87 -4.48 25.50
C GLY A 230 17.63 -5.22 25.03
N LYS A 231 16.60 -5.30 25.87
CA LYS A 231 15.30 -5.85 25.52
C LYS A 231 14.62 -5.04 24.42
N TYR A 232 14.56 -3.73 24.59
CA TYR A 232 13.91 -2.85 23.64
C TYR A 232 14.56 -2.91 22.24
N ILE A 233 15.89 -2.89 22.20
CA ILE A 233 16.64 -3.03 20.96
C ILE A 233 16.37 -4.39 20.31
N SER A 234 16.26 -5.47 21.11
CA SER A 234 15.94 -6.79 20.56
C SER A 234 14.53 -6.85 19.96
N VAL A 235 13.53 -6.21 20.56
CA VAL A 235 12.17 -6.08 20.00
C VAL A 235 12.20 -5.33 18.66
N ILE A 236 12.89 -4.20 18.60
CA ILE A 236 13.03 -3.42 17.35
C ILE A 236 13.69 -4.29 16.26
N ALA A 237 14.76 -5.00 16.57
CA ALA A 237 15.43 -5.86 15.62
C ALA A 237 14.51 -6.97 15.08
N VAL A 238 13.65 -7.54 15.93
CA VAL A 238 12.64 -8.52 15.54
C VAL A 238 11.61 -7.92 14.62
N ILE A 239 11.09 -6.75 14.96
CA ILE A 239 10.09 -6.04 14.15
C ILE A 239 10.64 -5.79 12.75
N ILE A 240 11.84 -5.24 12.64
CA ILE A 240 12.49 -4.97 11.36
C ILE A 240 12.65 -6.27 10.56
N MET A 241 13.17 -7.33 11.19
CA MET A 241 13.37 -8.62 10.53
C MET A 241 12.03 -9.19 9.99
N CYS A 242 10.99 -9.16 10.80
CA CYS A 242 9.68 -9.71 10.42
C CYS A 242 9.02 -8.91 9.32
N THR A 243 9.10 -7.57 9.40
CA THR A 243 8.57 -6.69 8.34
C THR A 243 9.30 -6.95 7.02
N VAL A 244 10.62 -7.08 7.04
CA VAL A 244 11.41 -7.39 5.84
C VAL A 244 11.05 -8.76 5.27
N VAL A 245 10.94 -9.79 6.12
CA VAL A 245 10.56 -11.15 5.67
C VAL A 245 9.19 -11.16 5.02
N ILE A 246 8.19 -10.54 5.67
CA ILE A 246 6.82 -10.47 5.13
C ILE A 246 6.78 -9.64 3.84
N ALA A 247 7.51 -8.53 3.79
CA ALA A 247 7.61 -7.72 2.59
C ALA A 247 8.22 -8.52 1.41
N CYS A 248 9.31 -9.23 1.65
CA CYS A 248 9.92 -10.09 0.62
C CYS A 248 8.98 -11.20 0.17
N VAL A 249 8.32 -11.88 1.11
CA VAL A 249 7.35 -12.95 0.78
C VAL A 249 6.19 -12.39 -0.05
N ASN A 250 5.59 -11.26 0.36
CA ASN A 250 4.53 -10.63 -0.40
C ASN A 250 5.00 -10.27 -1.81
N TYR A 251 6.14 -9.60 -1.94
CA TYR A 251 6.68 -9.23 -3.25
C TYR A 251 6.88 -10.46 -4.16
N ILE A 252 7.49 -11.52 -3.65
CA ILE A 252 7.74 -12.75 -4.41
C ILE A 252 6.42 -13.42 -4.82
N VAL A 253 5.46 -13.54 -3.91
CA VAL A 253 4.17 -14.18 -4.21
C VAL A 253 3.39 -13.37 -5.24
N PHE A 254 3.32 -12.04 -5.09
CA PHE A 254 2.68 -11.17 -6.08
C PHE A 254 3.41 -11.21 -7.44
N TYR A 255 4.74 -11.28 -7.44
CA TYR A 255 5.51 -11.43 -8.67
C TYR A 255 5.17 -12.74 -9.42
N ILE A 256 5.04 -13.85 -8.68
CA ILE A 256 4.71 -15.16 -9.26
C ILE A 256 3.25 -15.21 -9.75
N THR A 257 2.32 -14.62 -9.00
CA THR A 257 0.89 -14.69 -9.30
C THR A 257 0.46 -13.68 -10.35
N TYR A 258 0.82 -12.41 -10.19
CA TYR A 258 0.36 -11.29 -11.04
C TYR A 258 1.40 -10.84 -12.07
N GLY A 259 2.70 -11.19 -11.90
CA GLY A 259 3.75 -10.75 -12.81
C GLY A 259 3.99 -9.24 -12.69
N LEU A 260 4.65 -8.77 -11.62
CA LEU A 260 4.88 -7.34 -11.33
C LEU A 260 5.70 -6.64 -12.41
N LYS A 261 5.06 -6.27 -13.53
CA LYS A 261 5.64 -5.49 -14.62
C LYS A 261 5.60 -3.99 -14.32
N GLY A 262 6.44 -3.20 -14.98
CA GLY A 262 6.44 -1.74 -14.84
C GLY A 262 6.95 -1.23 -13.48
N SER A 263 7.84 -1.96 -12.80
CA SER A 263 8.37 -1.58 -11.48
C SER A 263 9.04 -0.20 -11.43
N GLN A 264 9.54 0.28 -12.57
CA GLN A 264 10.18 1.59 -12.73
C GLN A 264 9.19 2.69 -13.09
N MET A 265 7.93 2.37 -13.40
CA MET A 265 6.91 3.38 -13.67
C MET A 265 6.70 4.26 -12.43
N PRO A 266 6.45 5.55 -12.63
CA PRO A 266 6.15 6.45 -11.53
C PRO A 266 4.80 6.09 -10.89
N ILE A 267 4.68 6.30 -9.59
CA ILE A 267 3.46 5.97 -8.83
C ILE A 267 2.21 6.67 -9.39
N TYR A 268 2.37 7.89 -9.91
CA TYR A 268 1.26 8.65 -10.51
C TYR A 268 0.80 8.11 -11.88
N ALA A 269 1.42 7.04 -12.39
CA ALA A 269 0.89 6.29 -13.54
C ALA A 269 -0.32 5.43 -13.17
N LEU A 270 -0.47 5.07 -11.89
CA LEU A 270 -1.70 4.44 -11.40
C LEU A 270 -2.80 5.49 -11.25
N GLU A 271 -4.00 5.20 -11.75
CA GLU A 271 -5.14 6.11 -11.72
C GLU A 271 -5.44 6.63 -10.31
N GLU A 272 -5.32 5.76 -9.32
CA GLU A 272 -5.57 6.12 -7.92
C GLU A 272 -4.53 7.08 -7.33
N PHE A 273 -3.33 7.15 -7.91
CA PHE A 273 -2.23 7.99 -7.46
C PHE A 273 -1.91 9.15 -8.40
N GLN A 274 -2.75 9.45 -9.39
CA GLN A 274 -2.48 10.51 -10.37
C GLN A 274 -2.24 11.90 -9.73
N TYR A 275 -2.82 12.15 -8.55
CA TYR A 275 -2.62 13.38 -7.77
C TYR A 275 -1.58 13.24 -6.65
N SER A 276 -0.83 12.16 -6.61
CA SER A 276 0.22 11.95 -5.61
C SER A 276 1.33 13.01 -5.75
N PRO A 277 1.74 13.67 -4.65
CA PRO A 277 2.83 14.65 -4.68
C PRO A 277 4.21 14.02 -4.77
N TYR A 278 4.30 12.70 -4.68
CA TYR A 278 5.55 11.97 -4.60
C TYR A 278 6.02 11.52 -5.98
N ASN A 279 7.31 11.72 -6.24
CA ASN A 279 7.96 11.26 -7.48
C ASN A 279 8.74 9.95 -7.19
N LEU A 280 8.00 8.90 -6.87
CA LEU A 280 8.53 7.58 -6.56
C LEU A 280 8.17 6.60 -7.66
N THR A 281 9.04 5.62 -7.90
CA THR A 281 8.66 4.46 -8.73
C THR A 281 7.72 3.53 -7.94
N LEU A 282 6.99 2.66 -8.63
CA LEU A 282 6.08 1.69 -8.00
C LEU A 282 6.82 0.81 -6.97
N LEU A 283 8.04 0.39 -7.30
CA LEU A 283 8.88 -0.39 -6.39
C LEU A 283 9.31 0.44 -5.16
N GLN A 284 9.73 1.69 -5.36
CA GLN A 284 10.11 2.58 -4.26
C GLN A 284 8.92 2.88 -3.35
N ALA A 285 7.74 3.10 -3.92
CA ALA A 285 6.51 3.31 -3.17
C ALA A 285 6.17 2.09 -2.29
N TYR A 286 6.31 0.88 -2.83
CA TYR A 286 6.12 -0.33 -2.05
C TYR A 286 7.03 -0.39 -0.83
N PHE A 287 8.34 -0.20 -1.00
CA PHE A 287 9.28 -0.20 0.12
C PHE A 287 9.06 0.97 1.10
N ALA A 288 8.67 2.13 0.61
CA ALA A 288 8.31 3.25 1.46
C ALA A 288 7.09 2.92 2.35
N ILE A 289 6.05 2.29 1.81
CA ILE A 289 4.89 1.82 2.57
C ILE A 289 5.31 0.79 3.62
N GLN A 290 6.17 -0.18 3.28
CA GLN A 290 6.68 -1.15 4.26
C GLN A 290 7.51 -0.47 5.36
N GLY A 291 8.27 0.57 5.02
CA GLY A 291 8.97 1.41 5.99
C GLY A 291 8.04 2.11 6.98
N LEU A 292 6.93 2.69 6.49
CA LEU A 292 5.90 3.31 7.34
C LEU A 292 5.25 2.27 8.28
N LYS A 293 4.92 1.08 7.79
CA LYS A 293 4.39 -0.03 8.59
C LYS A 293 5.39 -0.46 9.68
N CYS A 294 6.67 -0.54 9.36
CA CYS A 294 7.72 -0.84 10.32
C CYS A 294 7.80 0.24 11.44
N MET A 295 7.75 1.51 11.08
CA MET A 295 7.72 2.61 12.04
C MET A 295 6.49 2.55 12.95
N ALA A 296 5.31 2.26 12.40
CA ALA A 296 4.09 2.05 13.17
C ALA A 296 4.27 0.95 14.22
N LEU A 297 4.80 -0.20 13.82
CA LEU A 297 5.04 -1.33 14.71
C LEU A 297 6.03 -0.99 15.84
N ILE A 298 7.08 -0.22 15.55
CA ILE A 298 8.02 0.25 16.57
C ILE A 298 7.32 1.14 17.60
N VAL A 299 6.49 2.08 17.15
CA VAL A 299 5.72 2.95 18.08
C VAL A 299 4.73 2.12 18.90
N VAL A 300 3.97 1.23 18.28
CA VAL A 300 3.02 0.35 18.96
C VAL A 300 3.74 -0.56 19.98
N SER A 301 4.91 -1.10 19.64
CA SER A 301 5.71 -1.91 20.55
C SER A 301 6.18 -1.09 21.78
N THR A 302 6.51 0.19 21.58
CA THR A 302 6.88 1.09 22.67
C THR A 302 5.70 1.31 23.63
N LEU A 303 4.51 1.53 23.08
CA LEU A 303 3.28 1.65 23.87
C LEU A 303 3.00 0.36 24.65
N MET A 304 3.17 -0.81 24.02
CA MET A 304 3.02 -2.10 24.70
C MET A 304 3.99 -2.25 25.85
N CYS A 305 5.25 -1.85 25.67
CA CYS A 305 6.25 -1.90 26.73
C CYS A 305 5.86 -1.02 27.92
N LEU A 306 5.35 0.19 27.67
CA LEU A 306 4.89 1.10 28.72
C LEU A 306 3.71 0.50 29.50
N ILE A 307 2.71 -0.04 28.79
CA ILE A 307 1.52 -0.65 29.41
C ILE A 307 1.90 -1.89 30.22
N SER A 308 2.84 -2.70 29.71
CA SER A 308 3.32 -3.91 30.39
C SER A 308 3.96 -3.60 31.76
N ASN A 309 4.63 -2.45 31.86
CA ASN A 309 5.21 -2.03 33.16
C ASN A 309 4.15 -1.58 34.19
N MET A 310 2.94 -1.25 33.76
CA MET A 310 1.85 -0.80 34.63
C MET A 310 0.95 -1.95 35.10
N THR A 311 0.97 -3.09 34.41
CA THR A 311 0.06 -4.21 34.66
C THR A 311 0.84 -5.48 34.99
N LYS A 312 0.53 -6.08 36.15
CA LYS A 312 1.12 -7.38 36.58
C LYS A 312 0.33 -8.60 36.05
N ASN A 313 -0.80 -8.38 35.37
CA ASN A 313 -1.68 -9.44 34.93
C ASN A 313 -1.63 -9.55 33.40
N THR A 314 -1.20 -10.72 32.88
CA THR A 314 -1.07 -11.00 31.42
C THR A 314 -2.39 -10.87 30.69
N MET A 315 -3.48 -11.33 31.31
CA MET A 315 -4.78 -11.33 30.67
C MET A 315 -5.30 -9.90 30.50
N MET A 316 -5.07 -9.04 31.49
CA MET A 316 -5.39 -7.61 31.43
C MET A 316 -4.56 -6.90 30.37
N LEU A 317 -3.27 -7.21 30.27
CA LEU A 317 -2.39 -6.65 29.24
C LEU A 317 -2.86 -7.03 27.83
N PHE A 318 -3.28 -8.28 27.65
CA PHE A 318 -3.83 -8.78 26.38
C PHE A 318 -5.10 -8.02 25.97
N ILE A 319 -6.05 -7.86 26.90
CA ILE A 319 -7.31 -7.14 26.63
C ILE A 319 -7.04 -5.67 26.29
N ILE A 320 -6.16 -5.00 27.03
CA ILE A 320 -5.78 -3.60 26.78
C ILE A 320 -5.14 -3.47 25.40
N PHE A 321 -4.25 -4.39 25.05
CA PHE A 321 -3.58 -4.35 23.74
C PHE A 321 -4.57 -4.52 22.59
N ILE A 322 -5.49 -5.49 22.67
CA ILE A 322 -6.54 -5.65 21.66
C ILE A 322 -7.38 -4.37 21.57
N GLY A 323 -7.80 -3.83 22.71
CA GLY A 323 -8.57 -2.59 22.75
C GLY A 323 -7.87 -1.42 22.09
N VAL A 324 -6.59 -1.20 22.40
CA VAL A 324 -5.75 -0.15 21.79
C VAL A 324 -5.59 -0.38 20.29
N THR A 325 -5.38 -1.63 19.88
CA THR A 325 -5.22 -1.97 18.44
C THR A 325 -6.50 -1.72 17.67
N VAL A 326 -7.64 -2.22 18.14
CA VAL A 326 -8.95 -2.03 17.51
C VAL A 326 -9.32 -0.55 17.43
N PHE A 327 -9.17 0.17 18.55
CA PHE A 327 -9.43 1.61 18.60
C PHE A 327 -8.49 2.39 17.67
N GLY A 328 -7.19 2.07 17.66
CA GLY A 328 -6.22 2.71 16.79
C GLY A 328 -6.48 2.47 15.31
N LEU A 329 -6.86 1.24 14.92
CA LEU A 329 -7.26 0.92 13.55
C LEU A 329 -8.55 1.65 13.15
N TYR A 330 -9.52 1.75 14.05
CA TYR A 330 -10.72 2.56 13.83
C TYR A 330 -10.39 4.04 13.58
N CYS A 331 -9.56 4.64 14.44
CA CYS A 331 -9.10 6.02 14.27
C CYS A 331 -8.33 6.22 12.95
N SER A 332 -7.53 5.24 12.53
CA SER A 332 -6.77 5.33 11.27
C SER A 332 -7.66 5.40 10.03
N GLY A 333 -8.89 4.88 10.11
CA GLY A 333 -9.88 4.98 9.03
C GLY A 333 -10.28 6.42 8.69
N TYR A 334 -10.09 7.37 9.61
CA TYR A 334 -10.42 8.78 9.39
C TYR A 334 -9.35 9.58 8.62
N ILE A 335 -8.28 8.94 8.16
CA ILE A 335 -7.18 9.64 7.48
C ILE A 335 -7.61 10.36 6.19
N CYS A 336 -8.64 9.85 5.51
CA CYS A 336 -9.23 10.43 4.30
C CYS A 336 -10.54 11.18 4.55
N SER A 337 -10.85 11.54 5.81
CA SER A 337 -12.09 12.25 6.15
C SER A 337 -11.99 13.73 5.77
N ASP A 338 -13.09 14.32 5.31
CA ASP A 338 -13.19 15.76 5.05
C ASP A 338 -13.22 16.60 6.34
N ASN A 339 -13.47 15.97 7.49
CA ASN A 339 -13.51 16.65 8.78
C ASN A 339 -12.12 16.75 9.39
N VAL A 340 -11.60 17.98 9.54
CA VAL A 340 -10.28 18.28 10.10
C VAL A 340 -10.04 17.64 11.47
N GLN A 341 -11.06 17.65 12.37
CA GLN A 341 -10.92 17.07 13.70
C GLN A 341 -10.69 15.56 13.65
N LYS A 342 -11.44 14.84 12.79
CA LYS A 342 -11.26 13.39 12.59
C LYS A 342 -9.89 13.06 12.02
N VAL A 343 -9.42 13.91 11.13
CA VAL A 343 -8.11 13.79 10.53
C VAL A 343 -7.00 13.97 11.56
N VAL A 344 -7.10 14.96 12.46
CA VAL A 344 -6.13 15.15 13.56
C VAL A 344 -6.07 13.93 14.46
N ILE A 345 -7.23 13.33 14.79
CA ILE A 345 -7.29 12.08 15.56
C ILE A 345 -6.58 10.94 14.81
N ALA A 346 -6.80 10.84 13.49
CA ALA A 346 -6.13 9.83 12.68
C ALA A 346 -4.60 10.02 12.70
N ILE A 347 -4.10 11.24 12.52
CA ILE A 347 -2.65 11.53 12.53
C ILE A 347 -2.02 11.23 13.89
N ALA A 348 -2.72 11.50 14.97
CA ALA A 348 -2.24 11.19 16.33
C ALA A 348 -2.12 9.68 16.56
N SER A 349 -2.82 8.86 15.79
CA SER A 349 -2.76 7.40 15.88
C SER A 349 -1.56 6.83 15.11
N PRO A 350 -0.66 6.05 15.71
CA PRO A 350 0.43 5.39 14.99
C PRO A 350 -0.09 4.37 13.95
N PHE A 351 -1.33 3.91 14.10
CA PHE A 351 -1.96 2.98 13.17
C PHE A 351 -2.27 3.60 11.81
N SER A 352 -2.28 4.93 11.69
CA SER A 352 -2.42 5.62 10.40
C SER A 352 -1.29 5.30 9.43
N LEU A 353 -0.10 5.01 9.94
CA LEU A 353 1.04 4.63 9.13
C LEU A 353 0.87 3.28 8.40
N PHE A 354 -0.07 2.43 8.87
CA PHE A 354 -0.45 1.22 8.13
C PHE A 354 -1.25 1.54 6.86
N LYS A 355 -1.89 2.72 6.80
CA LYS A 355 -2.61 3.20 5.62
C LYS A 355 -1.69 3.92 4.63
N GLY A 356 -0.47 3.41 4.44
CA GLY A 356 0.53 3.98 3.53
C GLY A 356 -0.01 4.19 2.12
N PHE A 357 -0.84 3.28 1.61
CA PHE A 357 -1.54 3.45 0.34
C PHE A 357 -2.31 4.78 0.28
N ASN A 358 -3.11 5.07 1.29
CA ASN A 358 -3.89 6.30 1.37
C ASN A 358 -3.01 7.54 1.57
N ILE A 359 -1.91 7.43 2.33
CA ILE A 359 -0.97 8.52 2.57
C ILE A 359 -0.30 8.97 1.26
N PHE A 360 0.02 8.03 0.37
CA PHE A 360 0.66 8.33 -0.92
C PHE A 360 -0.33 8.73 -2.02
N LYS A 361 -1.64 8.54 -1.82
CA LYS A 361 -2.66 8.71 -2.86
C LYS A 361 -2.83 10.17 -3.29
N SER A 362 -2.83 11.11 -2.35
CA SER A 362 -3.13 12.51 -2.63
C SER A 362 -2.35 13.47 -1.74
N LEU A 363 -2.29 14.73 -2.19
CA LEU A 363 -1.75 15.82 -1.39
C LEU A 363 -2.78 16.17 -0.29
N TYR A 364 -2.45 15.83 0.95
CA TYR A 364 -3.21 16.25 2.10
C TYR A 364 -2.61 17.54 2.67
N GLU A 365 -3.48 18.46 3.03
CA GLU A 365 -3.12 19.76 3.57
C GLU A 365 -3.50 19.84 5.04
N LEU A 366 -2.64 20.45 5.84
CA LEU A 366 -2.93 20.83 7.21
C LEU A 366 -2.67 22.31 7.33
N ASP A 367 -3.70 23.06 7.72
CA ASP A 367 -3.53 24.42 8.18
C ASP A 367 -3.23 24.40 9.69
N LEU A 368 -1.95 24.38 10.02
CA LEU A 368 -1.49 24.51 11.39
C LEU A 368 -1.08 25.96 11.63
N PHE A 369 -1.93 26.71 12.34
CA PHE A 369 -1.68 28.10 12.70
C PHE A 369 -1.46 29.05 11.49
N GLY A 370 -2.18 28.84 10.39
CA GLY A 370 -2.04 29.66 9.17
C GLY A 370 -0.80 29.35 8.34
N ASN A 371 -0.10 28.24 8.60
CA ASN A 371 1.01 27.76 7.80
C ASN A 371 0.61 26.49 7.03
N PHE A 372 0.97 26.48 5.73
CA PHE A 372 0.83 25.28 4.92
C PHE A 372 1.87 24.24 5.33
N GLU A 373 1.39 23.08 5.77
CA GLU A 373 2.24 21.91 6.01
C GLU A 373 1.70 20.72 5.23
N LEU A 374 2.61 19.98 4.59
CA LEU A 374 2.29 18.72 3.92
C LEU A 374 2.10 17.62 4.94
N ARG A 375 1.07 16.86 4.75
CA ARG A 375 0.70 15.69 5.54
C ARG A 375 1.34 14.42 5.02
#